data_50c6d07a028e9003f66184ac00b0708a
#
_entry.id   50c6d07a028e9003f66184ac00b0708a
#
_cell.length_a   1.000
_cell.length_b   1.000
_cell.length_c   1.000
_cell.angle_alpha   90.00
_cell.angle_beta   90.00
_cell.angle_gamma   90.00
#
_symmetry.space_group_name_H-M   'P 1'
#
loop_
_entity.id
_entity.type
_entity.pdbx_description
1 polymer ?
#
loop_
_entity_poly.entity_id
_entity_poly.type
_entity_poly.pdbx_seq_one_letter_code
_entity_poly.pdbx_strand_id
1 'polypeptide(L)'
;MAEAVAKENPNVLIIERIFDAPQEQVFKAWTELGRLMQWFCCKGFKVVSAEVDLRVSGAWRSSMESPEGNVYTEGGVFQEIEEPERLVMTWAWEAIGGEEEHSIGYETLVTVNFEPYEGNKTKMFFRQEIFETVESRDSHNQGWSEAFDNLDDYLGRATA
;
A
#
# COMPACT_ATOMS: atom_id res chain seq x y z
N MET A 1 -10.58 15.92 10.37
CA MET A 1 -11.42 14.71 10.41
C MET A 1 -10.60 13.43 10.57
N ALA A 2 -9.60 13.22 9.73
CA ALA A 2 -8.75 12.02 9.84
C ALA A 2 -8.04 11.94 11.18
N GLU A 3 -7.52 13.06 11.67
CA GLU A 3 -6.83 13.08 12.97
C GLU A 3 -7.78 12.76 14.13
N ALA A 4 -9.00 13.29 14.08
CA ALA A 4 -9.98 13.01 15.10
C ALA A 4 -10.37 11.54 15.12
N VAL A 5 -10.53 10.95 13.92
CA VAL A 5 -10.84 9.52 13.80
C VAL A 5 -9.69 8.67 14.34
N ALA A 6 -8.44 9.04 14.00
CA ALA A 6 -7.27 8.30 14.48
C ALA A 6 -7.14 8.38 16.00
N LYS A 7 -7.49 9.54 16.61
CA LYS A 7 -7.45 9.69 18.06
C LYS A 7 -8.55 8.88 18.76
N GLU A 8 -9.72 8.80 18.13
CA GLU A 8 -10.84 8.05 18.68
C GLU A 8 -10.68 6.54 18.48
N ASN A 9 -9.99 6.15 17.41
CA ASN A 9 -9.78 4.76 17.08
C ASN A 9 -8.28 4.49 16.91
N PRO A 10 -7.60 4.03 17.98
CA PRO A 10 -6.15 3.81 17.94
C PRO A 10 -5.74 2.72 16.95
N ASN A 11 -6.69 1.96 16.41
CA ASN A 11 -6.41 0.89 15.46
C ASN A 11 -6.52 1.35 14.01
N VAL A 12 -6.43 2.65 13.77
CA VAL A 12 -6.39 3.21 12.42
C VAL A 12 -5.01 3.80 12.16
N LEU A 13 -4.42 3.42 11.02
CA LEU A 13 -3.15 3.96 10.57
C LEU A 13 -3.40 5.02 9.50
N ILE A 14 -2.82 6.20 9.66
CA ILE A 14 -2.94 7.29 8.70
C ILE A 14 -1.54 7.77 8.33
N ILE A 15 -1.25 7.83 7.04
CA ILE A 15 0.02 8.33 6.52
C ILE A 15 -0.28 9.32 5.40
N GLU A 16 0.37 10.49 5.45
CA GLU A 16 0.30 11.47 4.36
C GLU A 16 1.68 11.61 3.75
N ARG A 17 1.74 11.65 2.42
CA ARG A 17 2.98 11.83 1.69
C ARG A 17 2.76 12.76 0.52
N ILE A 18 3.80 13.50 0.17
CA ILE A 18 3.82 14.33 -1.04
C ILE A 18 4.85 13.73 -1.96
N PHE A 19 4.42 13.38 -3.18
CA PHE A 19 5.30 12.82 -4.20
C PHE A 19 5.51 13.83 -5.32
N ASP A 20 6.72 13.89 -5.83
CA ASP A 20 7.08 14.78 -6.93
C ASP A 20 6.75 14.12 -8.28
N ALA A 21 5.47 13.90 -8.49
CA ALA A 21 4.95 13.29 -9.71
C ALA A 21 3.46 13.64 -9.84
N PRO A 22 2.94 13.70 -11.07
CA PRO A 22 1.51 13.99 -11.28
C PRO A 22 0.62 12.91 -10.71
N GLN A 23 -0.59 13.30 -10.36
CA GLN A 23 -1.60 12.42 -9.78
C GLN A 23 -1.79 11.12 -10.56
N GLU A 24 -1.85 11.21 -11.88
CA GLU A 24 -2.01 10.02 -12.72
C GLU A 24 -0.86 9.04 -12.58
N GLN A 25 0.36 9.55 -12.47
CA GLN A 25 1.55 8.71 -12.32
C GLN A 25 1.54 7.97 -10.99
N VAL A 26 1.14 8.66 -9.93
CA VAL A 26 1.10 8.05 -8.60
C VAL A 26 0.00 6.99 -8.56
N PHE A 27 -1.15 7.28 -9.11
CA PHE A 27 -2.25 6.31 -9.19
C PHE A 27 -1.83 5.07 -9.99
N LYS A 28 -1.19 5.25 -11.13
CA LYS A 28 -0.72 4.13 -11.95
C LYS A 28 0.34 3.30 -11.26
N ALA A 29 1.16 3.93 -10.42
CA ALA A 29 2.15 3.19 -9.64
C ALA A 29 1.48 2.17 -8.71
N TRP A 30 0.29 2.47 -8.23
CA TRP A 30 -0.50 1.57 -7.38
C TRP A 30 -1.25 0.51 -8.16
N THR A 31 -1.53 0.72 -9.44
CA THR A 31 -2.51 -0.10 -10.16
C THR A 31 -1.97 -0.85 -11.36
N GLU A 32 -0.88 -0.38 -11.95
CA GLU A 32 -0.25 -1.09 -13.07
C GLU A 32 0.78 -2.07 -12.55
N LEU A 33 0.65 -3.31 -12.95
CA LEU A 33 1.44 -4.41 -12.41
C LEU A 33 2.95 -4.16 -12.45
N GLY A 34 3.46 -3.78 -13.60
CA GLY A 34 4.90 -3.53 -13.76
C GLY A 34 5.42 -2.41 -12.88
N ARG A 35 4.58 -1.42 -12.63
CA ARG A 35 4.93 -0.29 -11.77
C ARG A 35 4.84 -0.66 -10.30
N LEU A 36 3.79 -1.38 -9.92
CA LEU A 36 3.60 -1.82 -8.54
C LEU A 36 4.78 -2.67 -8.07
N MET A 37 5.28 -3.52 -8.93
CA MET A 37 6.40 -4.41 -8.59
C MET A 37 7.70 -3.67 -8.32
N GLN A 38 7.80 -2.39 -8.68
CA GLN A 38 9.03 -1.62 -8.48
C GLN A 38 9.18 -1.08 -7.07
N TRP A 39 8.11 -1.02 -6.28
CA TRP A 39 8.18 -0.33 -4.99
C TRP A 39 7.40 -0.99 -3.85
N PHE A 40 6.46 -1.87 -4.14
CA PHE A 40 5.47 -2.35 -3.18
C PHE A 40 6.04 -3.41 -2.23
N CYS A 41 7.05 -3.01 -1.46
CA CYS A 41 7.71 -3.89 -0.49
C CYS A 41 8.47 -3.06 0.53
N CYS A 42 8.89 -3.70 1.62
CA CYS A 42 9.73 -3.07 2.63
C CYS A 42 11.14 -2.83 2.07
N LYS A 43 11.87 -1.93 2.69
CA LYS A 43 13.26 -1.65 2.28
C LYS A 43 14.11 -2.91 2.40
N GLY A 44 14.91 -3.14 1.39
CA GLY A 44 15.78 -4.31 1.34
C GLY A 44 15.09 -5.57 0.82
N PHE A 45 13.76 -5.52 0.71
CA PHE A 45 12.99 -6.61 0.12
C PHE A 45 12.85 -6.37 -1.38
N LYS A 46 12.34 -7.37 -2.08
CA LYS A 46 12.00 -7.23 -3.49
C LYS A 46 10.65 -7.90 -3.74
N VAL A 47 9.89 -7.35 -4.69
CA VAL A 47 8.64 -7.96 -5.11
C VAL A 47 8.99 -9.08 -6.09
N VAL A 48 8.60 -10.30 -5.76
CA VAL A 48 8.93 -11.47 -6.59
C VAL A 48 7.77 -11.94 -7.45
N SER A 49 6.55 -11.57 -7.07
CA SER A 49 5.37 -11.83 -7.90
C SER A 49 4.25 -10.88 -7.50
N ALA A 50 3.36 -10.59 -8.44
CA ALA A 50 2.19 -9.76 -8.15
C ALA A 50 1.12 -10.02 -9.21
N GLU A 51 -0.13 -9.77 -8.82
CA GLU A 51 -1.29 -9.89 -9.70
C GLU A 51 -2.23 -8.73 -9.40
N VAL A 52 -2.79 -8.12 -10.42
CA VAL A 52 -3.74 -7.03 -10.28
C VAL A 52 -4.86 -7.22 -11.30
N ASP A 53 -6.08 -7.37 -10.81
CA ASP A 53 -7.28 -7.37 -11.64
C ASP A 53 -8.01 -6.06 -11.32
N LEU A 54 -7.68 -5.01 -12.06
CA LEU A 54 -8.11 -3.65 -11.75
C LEU A 54 -9.57 -3.40 -12.13
N ARG A 55 -10.45 -3.87 -11.26
CA ARG A 55 -11.89 -3.63 -11.36
C ARG A 55 -12.50 -3.84 -9.98
N VAL A 56 -13.67 -3.26 -9.77
CA VAL A 56 -14.39 -3.48 -8.50
C VAL A 56 -14.63 -4.98 -8.33
N SER A 57 -14.34 -5.48 -7.16
CA SER A 57 -14.38 -6.92 -6.81
C SER A 57 -13.26 -7.74 -7.46
N GLY A 58 -12.36 -7.11 -8.21
CA GLY A 58 -11.19 -7.80 -8.75
C GLY A 58 -10.16 -8.02 -7.65
N ALA A 59 -9.40 -9.09 -7.75
CA ALA A 59 -8.40 -9.47 -6.76
C ALA A 59 -7.04 -8.84 -7.07
N TRP A 60 -6.29 -8.55 -6.02
CA TRP A 60 -4.89 -8.17 -6.15
C TRP A 60 -4.09 -9.02 -5.18
N ARG A 61 -2.82 -9.24 -5.49
CA ARG A 61 -1.95 -10.07 -4.67
C ARG A 61 -0.51 -9.70 -4.95
N SER A 62 0.32 -9.71 -3.91
CA SER A 62 1.74 -9.39 -4.05
C SER A 62 2.57 -10.21 -3.08
N SER A 63 3.70 -10.71 -3.55
CA SER A 63 4.66 -11.43 -2.72
C SER A 63 5.99 -10.71 -2.73
N MET A 64 6.55 -10.51 -1.56
CA MET A 64 7.88 -9.90 -1.42
C MET A 64 8.81 -10.86 -0.70
N GLU A 65 10.09 -10.78 -1.05
CA GLU A 65 11.11 -11.66 -0.49
C GLU A 65 12.11 -10.84 0.30
N SER A 66 12.39 -11.29 1.52
CA SER A 66 13.37 -10.63 2.38
C SER A 66 14.80 -10.98 1.95
N PRO A 67 15.81 -10.25 2.46
CA PRO A 67 17.21 -10.59 2.18
C PRO A 67 17.58 -12.02 2.59
N GLU A 68 16.86 -12.56 3.59
CA GLU A 68 17.08 -13.93 4.05
C GLU A 68 16.37 -15.00 3.21
N GLY A 69 15.58 -14.56 2.24
CA GLY A 69 14.86 -15.49 1.37
C GLY A 69 13.46 -15.87 1.84
N ASN A 70 12.96 -15.24 2.90
CA ASN A 70 11.60 -15.49 3.36
C ASN A 70 10.60 -14.72 2.50
N VAL A 71 9.51 -15.37 2.14
CA VAL A 71 8.48 -14.79 1.28
C VAL A 71 7.25 -14.42 2.09
N TYR A 72 6.77 -13.19 1.90
CA TYR A 72 5.60 -12.65 2.56
C TYR A 72 4.58 -12.30 1.50
N THR A 73 3.38 -12.86 1.60
CA THR A 73 2.33 -12.65 0.60
C THR A 73 1.15 -11.92 1.21
N GLU A 74 0.68 -10.91 0.50
CA GLU A 74 -0.46 -10.10 0.90
C GLU A 74 -1.43 -9.97 -0.27
N GLY A 75 -2.67 -9.61 0.03
CA GLY A 75 -3.66 -9.45 -1.02
C GLY A 75 -5.01 -9.02 -0.51
N GLY A 76 -5.94 -8.89 -1.44
CA GLY A 76 -7.31 -8.49 -1.15
C GLY A 76 -8.11 -8.30 -2.42
N VAL A 77 -9.17 -7.50 -2.32
CA VAL A 77 -10.01 -7.16 -3.45
C VAL A 77 -10.23 -5.65 -3.51
N PHE A 78 -10.40 -5.11 -4.71
CA PHE A 78 -10.71 -3.70 -4.90
C PHE A 78 -12.19 -3.45 -4.61
N GLN A 79 -12.48 -2.40 -3.87
CA GLN A 79 -13.85 -2.02 -3.54
C GLN A 79 -14.28 -0.74 -4.26
N GLU A 80 -13.35 0.21 -4.46
CA GLU A 80 -13.61 1.42 -5.21
C GLU A 80 -12.41 1.77 -6.05
N ILE A 81 -12.64 2.20 -7.27
CA ILE A 81 -11.59 2.65 -8.17
C ILE A 81 -12.08 3.90 -8.86
N GLU A 82 -11.52 5.05 -8.52
CA GLU A 82 -11.85 6.34 -9.13
C GLU A 82 -10.56 6.97 -9.62
N GLU A 83 -10.14 6.58 -10.78
CA GLU A 83 -8.89 7.06 -11.36
C GLU A 83 -8.98 8.54 -11.72
N PRO A 84 -8.00 9.37 -11.38
CA PRO A 84 -6.79 9.07 -10.60
C PRO A 84 -6.90 9.51 -9.14
N GLU A 85 -8.10 9.58 -8.58
CA GLU A 85 -8.36 10.24 -7.31
C GLU A 85 -8.43 9.32 -6.09
N ARG A 86 -8.93 8.09 -6.27
CA ARG A 86 -9.24 7.26 -5.10
C ARG A 86 -9.15 5.78 -5.40
N LEU A 87 -8.61 5.05 -4.43
CA LEU A 87 -8.51 3.60 -4.51
C LEU A 87 -8.86 3.03 -3.13
N VAL A 88 -9.79 2.09 -3.09
CA VAL A 88 -10.15 1.41 -1.85
C VAL A 88 -10.02 -0.09 -2.08
N MET A 89 -9.32 -0.77 -1.18
CA MET A 89 -9.11 -2.21 -1.29
C MET A 89 -9.03 -2.85 0.08
N THR A 90 -9.40 -4.13 0.15
CA THR A 90 -9.12 -4.89 1.34
C THR A 90 -7.67 -5.31 1.31
N TRP A 91 -7.10 -5.58 2.47
CA TRP A 91 -5.71 -5.97 2.62
C TRP A 91 -5.58 -6.96 3.77
N ALA A 92 -4.90 -8.06 3.54
CA ALA A 92 -4.59 -9.05 4.57
C ALA A 92 -3.34 -9.82 4.19
N TRP A 93 -2.63 -10.32 5.18
CA TRP A 93 -1.55 -11.26 4.94
C TRP A 93 -2.13 -12.62 4.57
N GLU A 94 -1.61 -13.23 3.51
CA GLU A 94 -1.95 -14.60 3.13
C GLU A 94 -0.92 -15.58 3.65
N ALA A 95 0.37 -15.14 3.71
CA ALA A 95 1.46 -15.96 4.23
C ALA A 95 2.55 -15.04 4.75
N ILE A 96 3.22 -15.43 5.81
CA ILE A 96 4.28 -14.64 6.44
C ILE A 96 5.51 -15.52 6.66
N GLY A 97 6.61 -15.16 5.96
CA GLY A 97 7.92 -15.74 6.23
C GLY A 97 8.01 -17.25 6.11
N GLY A 98 7.20 -17.87 5.26
CA GLY A 98 7.20 -19.30 5.08
C GLY A 98 6.25 -20.07 6.00
N GLU A 99 5.57 -19.37 6.89
CA GLU A 99 4.51 -19.96 7.71
C GLU A 99 3.20 -19.75 6.96
N GLU A 100 2.65 -20.80 6.42
CA GLU A 100 1.44 -20.68 5.62
C GLU A 100 0.21 -20.49 6.51
N GLU A 101 -0.68 -21.30 6.60
CA GLU A 101 -2.00 -21.19 7.21
C GLU A 101 -2.10 -20.36 8.51
N HIS A 102 -1.09 -20.38 9.34
CA HIS A 102 -1.12 -19.70 10.63
C HIS A 102 -0.90 -18.19 10.53
N SER A 103 -0.53 -17.73 9.35
CA SER A 103 -0.12 -16.34 9.15
C SER A 103 -1.17 -15.51 8.46
N ILE A 104 -2.34 -16.07 8.20
CA ILE A 104 -3.44 -15.30 7.60
C ILE A 104 -3.89 -14.28 8.62
N GLY A 105 -3.71 -13.01 8.28
CA GLY A 105 -4.05 -11.93 9.17
C GLY A 105 -5.49 -11.49 9.02
N TYR A 106 -5.86 -10.52 9.85
CA TYR A 106 -7.16 -9.88 9.74
C TYR A 106 -7.27 -9.15 8.43
N GLU A 107 -8.45 -9.22 7.84
CA GLU A 107 -8.76 -8.37 6.70
C GLU A 107 -8.89 -6.94 7.18
N THR A 108 -8.14 -6.05 6.56
CA THR A 108 -8.19 -4.62 6.84
C THR A 108 -8.68 -3.88 5.61
N LEU A 109 -9.04 -2.62 5.79
CA LEU A 109 -9.47 -1.77 4.68
C LEU A 109 -8.45 -0.68 4.44
N VAL A 110 -7.94 -0.61 3.22
CA VAL A 110 -7.00 0.42 2.80
C VAL A 110 -7.72 1.40 1.90
N THR A 111 -7.64 2.68 2.24
CA THR A 111 -8.19 3.77 1.44
C THR A 111 -7.05 4.70 1.07
N VAL A 112 -6.88 4.96 -0.21
CA VAL A 112 -5.84 5.87 -0.68
C VAL A 112 -6.51 6.96 -1.52
N ASN A 113 -6.29 8.21 -1.16
CA ASN A 113 -6.76 9.36 -1.91
C ASN A 113 -5.57 10.11 -2.46
N PHE A 114 -5.66 10.54 -3.70
CA PHE A 114 -4.61 11.25 -4.41
C PHE A 114 -5.14 12.62 -4.81
N GLU A 115 -4.45 13.68 -4.40
CA GLU A 115 -4.85 15.05 -4.74
C GLU A 115 -3.72 15.77 -5.47
N PRO A 116 -4.05 16.58 -6.49
CA PRO A 116 -3.03 17.44 -7.10
C PRO A 116 -2.47 18.37 -6.03
N TYR A 117 -1.17 18.59 -6.09
CA TYR A 117 -0.49 19.44 -5.11
C TYR A 117 0.58 20.25 -5.83
N GLU A 118 0.68 21.51 -5.52
CA GLU A 118 1.65 22.47 -6.06
C GLU A 118 2.39 22.02 -7.33
N GLY A 119 2.05 22.63 -8.47
CA GLY A 119 2.65 22.26 -9.74
C GLY A 119 2.24 20.85 -10.15
N ASN A 120 3.21 19.99 -10.41
CA ASN A 120 2.97 18.60 -10.84
C ASN A 120 3.22 17.59 -9.73
N LYS A 121 2.88 17.93 -8.49
CA LYS A 121 3.05 17.04 -7.37
C LYS A 121 1.72 16.42 -6.97
N THR A 122 1.79 15.41 -6.13
CA THR A 122 0.59 14.72 -5.62
C THR A 122 0.69 14.60 -4.10
N LYS A 123 -0.39 14.92 -3.43
CA LYS A 123 -0.52 14.63 -2.00
C LYS A 123 -1.34 13.36 -1.84
N MET A 124 -0.75 12.37 -1.21
CA MET A 124 -1.39 11.08 -1.01
C MET A 124 -1.83 10.95 0.45
N PHE A 125 -3.09 10.58 0.64
CA PHE A 125 -3.65 10.28 1.95
C PHE A 125 -3.90 8.79 2.01
N PHE A 126 -3.17 8.11 2.88
CA PHE A 126 -3.28 6.67 3.07
C PHE A 126 -3.93 6.39 4.41
N ARG A 127 -4.89 5.46 4.42
CA ARG A 127 -5.56 5.06 5.63
C ARG A 127 -5.75 3.55 5.63
N GLN A 128 -5.37 2.90 6.72
CA GLN A 128 -5.63 1.47 6.91
C GLN A 128 -6.32 1.28 8.25
N GLU A 129 -7.44 0.58 8.24
CA GLU A 129 -8.29 0.45 9.44
C GLU A 129 -8.69 -1.00 9.68
N ILE A 130 -9.17 -1.26 10.87
CA ILE A 130 -9.59 -2.57 11.34
C ILE A 130 -8.38 -3.43 11.72
N PHE A 131 -7.44 -2.85 12.47
CA PHE A 131 -6.33 -3.60 13.01
C PHE A 131 -6.73 -4.30 14.31
N GLU A 132 -6.15 -5.47 14.52
CA GLU A 132 -6.36 -6.24 15.72
C GLU A 132 -5.78 -5.57 16.95
N THR A 133 -4.56 -5.03 16.84
CA THR A 133 -3.84 -4.42 17.94
C THR A 133 -3.12 -3.16 17.52
N VAL A 134 -2.74 -2.35 18.53
CA VAL A 134 -1.92 -1.15 18.30
C VAL A 134 -0.53 -1.55 17.81
N GLU A 135 0.02 -2.65 18.31
CA GLU A 135 1.31 -3.15 17.87
C GLU A 135 1.28 -3.52 16.40
N SER A 136 0.19 -4.13 15.94
CA SER A 136 0.00 -4.47 14.53
C SER A 136 -0.03 -3.20 13.69
N ARG A 137 -0.77 -2.17 14.14
CA ARG A 137 -0.81 -0.88 13.46
C ARG A 137 0.59 -0.28 13.32
N ASP A 138 1.37 -0.29 14.39
CA ASP A 138 2.71 0.32 14.40
C ASP A 138 3.68 -0.44 13.49
N SER A 139 3.57 -1.75 13.45
CA SER A 139 4.37 -2.58 12.56
C SER A 139 4.03 -2.27 11.10
N HIS A 140 2.75 -2.11 10.78
CA HIS A 140 2.31 -1.74 9.44
C HIS A 140 2.74 -0.32 9.08
N ASN A 141 2.76 0.59 10.05
CA ASN A 141 3.24 1.95 9.81
C ASN A 141 4.68 1.95 9.33
N GLN A 142 5.52 1.16 9.96
CA GLN A 142 6.93 1.04 9.54
C GLN A 142 7.01 0.45 8.13
N GLY A 143 6.31 -0.65 7.87
CA GLY A 143 6.34 -1.30 6.57
C GLY A 143 5.83 -0.40 5.44
N TRP A 144 4.69 0.25 5.65
CA TRP A 144 4.15 1.16 4.64
C TRP A 144 5.04 2.37 4.42
N SER A 145 5.62 2.93 5.48
CA SER A 145 6.52 4.08 5.34
C SER A 145 7.74 3.72 4.51
N GLU A 146 8.29 2.52 4.70
CA GLU A 146 9.40 2.04 3.88
C GLU A 146 9.01 1.84 2.43
N ALA A 147 7.81 1.28 2.20
CA ALA A 147 7.31 1.11 0.84
C ALA A 147 7.10 2.46 0.15
N PHE A 148 6.60 3.45 0.89
CA PHE A 148 6.40 4.79 0.32
C PHE A 148 7.72 5.50 0.03
N ASP A 149 8.78 5.21 0.80
CA ASP A 149 10.12 5.69 0.46
C ASP A 149 10.57 5.08 -0.87
N ASN A 150 10.31 3.79 -1.06
CA ASN A 150 10.59 3.11 -2.32
C ASN A 150 9.79 3.72 -3.48
N LEU A 151 8.52 4.06 -3.22
CA LEU A 151 7.67 4.69 -4.22
C LEU A 151 8.22 6.05 -4.62
N ASP A 152 8.65 6.85 -3.65
CA ASP A 152 9.24 8.14 -3.91
C ASP A 152 10.48 8.01 -4.82
N ASP A 153 11.35 7.06 -4.49
CA ASP A 153 12.54 6.79 -5.31
C ASP A 153 12.15 6.34 -6.72
N TYR A 154 11.18 5.45 -6.84
CA TYR A 154 10.73 4.97 -8.13
C TYR A 154 10.16 6.09 -8.98
N LEU A 155 9.31 6.94 -8.40
CA LEU A 155 8.71 8.05 -9.12
C LEU A 155 9.76 9.06 -9.58
N GLY A 156 10.78 9.28 -8.76
CA GLY A 156 11.90 10.16 -9.14
C GLY A 156 12.65 9.63 -10.36
N ARG A 157 12.84 8.32 -10.44
CA ARG A 157 13.50 7.70 -11.59
C ARG A 157 12.61 7.72 -12.83
N ALA A 158 11.31 7.46 -12.63
CA ALA A 158 10.36 7.36 -13.75
C ALA A 158 10.07 8.69 -14.41
N THR A 159 10.20 9.79 -13.66
CA THR A 159 9.90 11.13 -14.17
C THR A 159 11.16 11.90 -14.60
N ALA A 160 12.32 11.37 -14.35
CA ALA A 160 13.60 12.04 -14.65
C ALA A 160 13.92 12.07 -16.14
#